data_bd853b1980a8f2c646890811eff10703
#
_entry.id   bd853b1980a8f2c646890811eff10703
#
_cell.length_a   1.000
_cell.length_b   1.000
_cell.length_c   1.000
_cell.angle_alpha   90.00
_cell.angle_beta   90.00
_cell.angle_gamma   90.00
#
_symmetry.space_group_name_H-M   'P 1'
#
loop_
_entity.id
_entity.type
_entity.pdbx_description
1 polymer ?
#
loop_
_entity_poly.entity_id
_entity_poly.type
_entity_poly.pdbx_seq_one_letter_code
_entity_poly.pdbx_strand_id
1 'polypeptide(L)'
;MANQSRVRRMLILFLLAFGTTAMYSLPYLKSSFYDPMQQALGLTHIEIGNLLSLYGLIGMFSYFFGGWFADRFSLRNLITFSLIASGSLGFWFATFPSYNTILLIHILWGVTTILTFFAASIKVVRMQGTEKEQGRIFGFYEGLSGVSGTLISFTGLYFFGKFAEAAIGFRYVVWLYSGASVICGVLLFFLIAHRSSTTDSGEPEEKPHSVR
;
A
#
# COMPACT_ATOMS: atom_id res chain seq x y z
N MET A 1 17.87 18.56 3.39
CA MET A 1 17.26 17.79 2.27
C MET A 1 17.10 18.58 0.95
N ALA A 2 17.88 19.60 0.72
CA ALA A 2 17.67 20.56 -0.36
C ALA A 2 18.14 20.12 -1.76
N ASN A 3 18.53 18.86 -1.99
CA ASN A 3 19.11 18.48 -3.29
C ASN A 3 18.58 17.17 -3.91
N GLN A 4 17.34 16.78 -3.60
CA GLN A 4 16.70 15.77 -4.45
C GLN A 4 16.20 16.46 -5.74
N SER A 5 16.58 15.91 -6.90
CA SER A 5 16.05 16.46 -8.15
C SER A 5 14.52 16.42 -8.12
N ARG A 6 13.87 17.47 -8.65
CA ARG A 6 12.40 17.55 -8.73
C ARG A 6 11.80 16.29 -9.36
N VAL A 7 12.48 15.73 -10.35
CA VAL A 7 12.10 14.48 -11.02
C VAL A 7 12.05 13.29 -10.06
N ARG A 8 13.09 13.10 -9.21
CA ARG A 8 13.10 12.00 -8.24
C ARG A 8 11.94 12.10 -7.25
N ARG A 9 11.66 13.32 -6.74
CA ARG A 9 10.51 13.56 -5.84
C ARG A 9 9.17 13.18 -6.49
N MET A 10 8.96 13.60 -7.73
CA MET A 10 7.75 13.26 -8.49
C MET A 10 7.62 11.76 -8.77
N LEU A 11 8.73 11.09 -9.10
CA LEU A 11 8.75 9.64 -9.30
C LEU A 11 8.42 8.88 -8.01
N ILE A 12 8.95 9.31 -6.86
CA ILE A 12 8.61 8.70 -5.57
C ILE A 12 7.13 8.84 -5.28
N LEU A 13 6.54 10.05 -5.44
CA LEU A 13 5.13 10.28 -5.20
C LEU A 13 4.24 9.46 -6.15
N PHE A 14 4.59 9.41 -7.43
CA PHE A 14 3.85 8.64 -8.43
C PHE A 14 3.90 7.13 -8.14
N LEU A 15 5.09 6.56 -7.96
CA LEU A 15 5.25 5.13 -7.67
C LEU A 15 4.62 4.73 -6.34
N LEU A 16 4.69 5.61 -5.34
CA LEU A 16 4.06 5.38 -4.04
C LEU A 16 2.53 5.39 -4.20
N ALA A 17 1.96 6.37 -4.90
CA ALA A 17 0.51 6.46 -5.15
C ALA A 17 0.01 5.26 -5.97
N PHE A 18 0.71 4.91 -7.05
CA PHE A 18 0.35 3.79 -7.91
C PHE A 18 0.47 2.45 -7.19
N GLY A 19 1.59 2.22 -6.48
CA GLY A 19 1.83 1.01 -5.70
C GLY A 19 0.85 0.86 -4.53
N THR A 20 0.53 1.97 -3.83
CA THR A 20 -0.50 2.02 -2.80
C THR A 20 -1.83 1.55 -3.34
N THR A 21 -2.26 2.12 -4.46
CA THR A 21 -3.55 1.81 -5.06
C THR A 21 -3.62 0.35 -5.52
N ALA A 22 -2.57 -0.16 -6.18
CA ALA A 22 -2.48 -1.56 -6.60
C ALA A 22 -2.56 -2.51 -5.40
N MET A 23 -1.82 -2.21 -4.35
CA MET A 23 -1.78 -3.01 -3.12
C MET A 23 -3.12 -3.04 -2.40
N TYR A 24 -3.75 -1.87 -2.17
CA TYR A 24 -5.04 -1.80 -1.49
C TYR A 24 -6.19 -2.37 -2.32
N SER A 25 -6.08 -2.39 -3.65
CA SER A 25 -7.08 -3.05 -4.50
C SER A 25 -7.20 -4.56 -4.26
N LEU A 26 -6.14 -5.23 -3.77
CA LEU A 26 -6.13 -6.67 -3.55
C LEU A 26 -7.14 -7.12 -2.47
N PRO A 27 -7.14 -6.63 -1.22
CA PRO A 27 -8.16 -7.01 -0.23
C PRO A 27 -9.57 -6.49 -0.57
N TYR A 28 -9.68 -5.50 -1.46
CA TYR A 28 -10.95 -4.90 -1.89
C TYR A 28 -11.45 -5.37 -3.27
N LEU A 29 -10.92 -6.47 -3.82
CA LEU A 29 -11.32 -7.03 -5.13
C LEU A 29 -12.83 -7.20 -5.27
N LYS A 30 -13.53 -7.56 -4.18
CA LYS A 30 -14.99 -7.70 -4.17
C LYS A 30 -15.73 -6.42 -4.58
N SER A 31 -15.13 -5.25 -4.41
CA SER A 31 -15.81 -3.98 -4.73
C SER A 31 -16.01 -3.78 -6.22
N SER A 32 -15.16 -4.37 -7.06
CA SER A 32 -15.23 -4.25 -8.52
C SER A 32 -15.47 -5.59 -9.22
N PHE A 33 -15.17 -6.71 -8.56
CA PHE A 33 -15.21 -8.05 -9.14
C PHE A 33 -15.93 -9.05 -8.22
N TYR A 34 -17.08 -8.66 -7.64
CA TYR A 34 -17.80 -9.46 -6.66
C TYR A 34 -18.22 -10.84 -7.21
N ASP A 35 -19.01 -10.85 -8.30
CA ASP A 35 -19.49 -12.09 -8.89
C ASP A 35 -18.38 -12.97 -9.46
N PRO A 36 -17.39 -12.42 -10.20
CA PRO A 36 -16.22 -13.19 -10.63
C PRO A 36 -15.42 -13.80 -9.47
N MET A 37 -15.22 -13.05 -8.40
CA MET A 37 -14.55 -13.53 -7.19
C MET A 37 -15.33 -14.67 -6.53
N GLN A 38 -16.64 -14.50 -6.36
CA GLN A 38 -17.51 -15.48 -5.76
C GLN A 38 -17.52 -16.81 -6.56
N GLN A 39 -17.66 -16.72 -7.88
CA GLN A 39 -17.67 -17.88 -8.76
C GLN A 39 -16.31 -18.59 -8.80
N ALA A 40 -15.22 -17.83 -8.94
CA ALA A 40 -13.87 -18.38 -9.05
C ALA A 40 -13.41 -19.10 -7.77
N LEU A 41 -13.83 -18.60 -6.59
CA LEU A 41 -13.43 -19.13 -5.30
C LEU A 41 -14.49 -20.08 -4.69
N GLY A 42 -15.68 -20.17 -5.26
CA GLY A 42 -16.78 -20.97 -4.74
C GLY A 42 -17.28 -20.51 -3.36
N LEU A 43 -17.18 -19.20 -3.06
CA LEU A 43 -17.49 -18.64 -1.75
C LEU A 43 -18.95 -18.21 -1.65
N THR A 44 -19.52 -18.35 -0.46
CA THR A 44 -20.81 -17.79 -0.09
C THR A 44 -20.69 -16.27 0.19
N HIS A 45 -21.83 -15.56 0.16
CA HIS A 45 -21.85 -14.13 0.53
C HIS A 45 -21.36 -13.87 1.96
N ILE A 46 -21.66 -14.79 2.89
CA ILE A 46 -21.22 -14.70 4.29
C ILE A 46 -19.69 -14.83 4.37
N GLU A 47 -19.11 -15.79 3.66
CA GLU A 47 -17.67 -15.99 3.63
C GLU A 47 -16.93 -14.76 3.05
N ILE A 48 -17.41 -14.18 1.96
CA ILE A 48 -16.86 -12.93 1.40
C ILE A 48 -16.98 -11.77 2.41
N GLY A 49 -18.11 -11.69 3.14
CA GLY A 49 -18.29 -10.71 4.21
C GLY A 49 -17.26 -10.88 5.34
N ASN A 50 -17.02 -12.13 5.75
CA ASN A 50 -16.06 -12.48 6.79
C ASN A 50 -14.62 -12.11 6.43
N LEU A 51 -14.21 -12.24 5.15
CA LEU A 51 -12.89 -11.84 4.68
C LEU A 51 -12.61 -10.35 4.97
N LEU A 52 -13.57 -9.48 4.63
CA LEU A 52 -13.40 -8.05 4.86
C LEU A 52 -13.53 -7.67 6.33
N SER A 53 -14.41 -8.33 7.07
CA SER A 53 -14.57 -8.11 8.50
C SER A 53 -13.28 -8.45 9.24
N LEU A 54 -12.64 -9.55 8.89
CA LEU A 54 -11.37 -9.98 9.46
C LEU A 54 -10.23 -9.02 9.09
N TYR A 55 -10.14 -8.64 7.81
CA TYR A 55 -9.18 -7.62 7.35
C TYR A 55 -9.35 -6.31 8.12
N GLY A 56 -10.58 -5.83 8.29
CA GLY A 56 -10.88 -4.61 9.04
C GLY A 56 -10.54 -4.71 10.52
N LEU A 57 -10.82 -5.86 11.15
CA LEU A 57 -10.49 -6.12 12.56
C LEU A 57 -8.97 -6.06 12.77
N ILE A 58 -8.21 -6.76 11.94
CA ILE A 58 -6.73 -6.72 11.98
C ILE A 58 -6.24 -5.30 11.71
N GLY A 59 -6.85 -4.59 10.77
CA GLY A 59 -6.55 -3.20 10.45
C GLY A 59 -6.75 -2.28 11.65
N MET A 60 -7.84 -2.43 12.38
CA MET A 60 -8.13 -1.65 13.58
C MET A 60 -7.00 -1.75 14.61
N PHE A 61 -6.55 -2.96 14.94
CA PHE A 61 -5.41 -3.15 15.83
C PHE A 61 -4.10 -2.63 15.24
N SER A 62 -3.90 -2.82 13.95
CA SER A 62 -2.70 -2.40 13.23
C SER A 62 -2.50 -0.88 13.24
N TYR A 63 -3.57 -0.09 13.23
CA TYR A 63 -3.47 1.38 13.31
C TYR A 63 -2.81 1.86 14.61
N PHE A 64 -3.10 1.21 15.75
CA PHE A 64 -2.50 1.59 17.03
C PHE A 64 -0.98 1.42 17.04
N PHE A 65 -0.48 0.38 16.39
CA PHE A 65 0.94 0.04 16.41
C PHE A 65 1.72 0.57 15.20
N GLY A 66 1.03 0.97 14.11
CA GLY A 66 1.66 1.37 12.85
C GLY A 66 2.61 2.57 12.99
N GLY A 67 2.26 3.55 13.82
CA GLY A 67 3.11 4.70 14.13
C GLY A 67 4.43 4.25 14.78
N TRP A 68 4.37 3.41 15.79
CA TRP A 68 5.53 2.86 16.48
C TRP A 68 6.46 2.08 15.53
N PHE A 69 5.89 1.25 14.64
CA PHE A 69 6.66 0.58 13.60
C PHE A 69 7.38 1.55 12.66
N ALA A 70 6.67 2.58 12.19
CA ALA A 70 7.23 3.59 11.30
C ALA A 70 8.30 4.49 11.98
N ASP A 71 8.34 4.54 13.33
CA ASP A 71 9.38 5.24 14.09
C ASP A 71 10.62 4.38 14.29
N ARG A 72 10.45 3.07 14.42
CA ARG A 72 11.52 2.15 14.80
C ARG A 72 12.26 1.53 13.63
N PHE A 73 11.58 1.37 12.50
CA PHE A 73 12.13 0.73 11.31
C PHE A 73 12.37 1.71 10.16
N SER A 74 13.28 1.38 9.27
CA SER A 74 13.55 2.16 8.08
C SER A 74 12.31 2.25 7.18
N LEU A 75 11.87 3.48 6.88
CA LEU A 75 10.68 3.74 6.04
C LEU A 75 10.80 3.08 4.66
N ARG A 76 12.03 3.09 4.08
CA ARG A 76 12.32 2.39 2.82
C ARG A 76 12.00 0.91 2.93
N ASN A 77 12.51 0.25 3.97
CA ASN A 77 12.33 -1.19 4.15
C ASN A 77 10.87 -1.53 4.43
N LEU A 78 10.16 -0.74 5.24
CA LEU A 78 8.75 -0.94 5.54
C LEU A 78 7.90 -0.86 4.27
N ILE A 79 8.06 0.19 3.46
CA ILE A 79 7.31 0.38 2.21
C ILE A 79 7.62 -0.73 1.22
N THR A 80 8.89 -1.04 1.01
CA THR A 80 9.31 -2.10 0.10
C THR A 80 8.77 -3.47 0.53
N PHE A 81 8.95 -3.81 1.82
CA PHE A 81 8.41 -5.05 2.38
C PHE A 81 6.91 -5.15 2.18
N SER A 82 6.17 -4.09 2.53
CA SER A 82 4.71 -4.07 2.44
C SER A 82 4.20 -4.30 1.02
N LEU A 83 4.76 -3.59 0.05
CA LEU A 83 4.36 -3.70 -1.35
C LEU A 83 4.71 -5.07 -1.94
N ILE A 84 5.90 -5.59 -1.67
CA ILE A 84 6.34 -6.90 -2.16
C ILE A 84 5.55 -8.01 -1.48
N ALA A 85 5.42 -7.98 -0.15
CA ALA A 85 4.70 -8.99 0.60
C ALA A 85 3.22 -9.03 0.20
N SER A 86 2.55 -7.86 0.12
CA SER A 86 1.14 -7.80 -0.30
C SER A 86 0.92 -8.31 -1.72
N GLY A 87 1.82 -7.96 -2.66
CA GLY A 87 1.75 -8.46 -4.03
C GLY A 87 2.01 -9.97 -4.09
N SER A 88 2.96 -10.49 -3.31
CA SER A 88 3.22 -11.94 -3.22
C SER A 88 2.02 -12.72 -2.67
N LEU A 89 1.35 -12.17 -1.64
CA LEU A 89 0.08 -12.71 -1.14
C LEU A 89 -1.02 -12.70 -2.20
N GLY A 90 -1.04 -11.68 -3.07
CA GLY A 90 -1.96 -11.63 -4.20
C GLY A 90 -1.68 -12.71 -5.23
N PHE A 91 -0.43 -13.02 -5.54
CA PHE A 91 -0.10 -14.17 -6.40
C PHE A 91 -0.54 -15.49 -5.77
N TRP A 92 -0.38 -15.64 -4.45
CA TRP A 92 -0.88 -16.81 -3.74
C TRP A 92 -2.41 -16.88 -3.77
N PHE A 93 -3.10 -15.77 -3.53
CA PHE A 93 -4.55 -15.68 -3.66
C PHE A 93 -5.06 -16.09 -5.04
N ALA A 94 -4.33 -15.73 -6.12
CA ALA A 94 -4.67 -16.08 -7.50
C ALA A 94 -4.56 -17.58 -7.83
N THR A 95 -4.01 -18.41 -6.93
CA THR A 95 -4.06 -19.87 -7.06
C THR A 95 -5.41 -20.47 -6.67
N PHE A 96 -6.34 -19.64 -6.17
CA PHE A 96 -7.66 -20.02 -5.68
C PHE A 96 -7.59 -21.10 -4.57
N PRO A 97 -6.87 -20.77 -3.46
CA PRO A 97 -6.69 -21.72 -2.37
C PRO A 97 -7.99 -21.92 -1.57
N SER A 98 -7.93 -22.81 -0.57
CA SER A 98 -9.07 -23.06 0.33
C SER A 98 -9.47 -21.80 1.10
N TYR A 99 -10.74 -21.75 1.56
CA TYR A 99 -11.28 -20.63 2.33
C TYR A 99 -10.42 -20.23 3.54
N ASN A 100 -9.92 -21.21 4.31
CA ASN A 100 -9.06 -20.94 5.45
C ASN A 100 -7.75 -20.25 5.05
N THR A 101 -7.18 -20.64 3.89
CA THR A 101 -5.99 -19.96 3.35
C THR A 101 -6.31 -18.54 2.91
N ILE A 102 -7.49 -18.32 2.31
CA ILE A 102 -7.95 -16.98 1.92
C ILE A 102 -8.13 -16.08 3.15
N LEU A 103 -8.68 -16.61 4.26
CA LEU A 103 -8.77 -15.91 5.54
C LEU A 103 -7.37 -15.50 6.04
N LEU A 104 -6.40 -16.42 6.02
CA LEU A 104 -5.02 -16.13 6.40
C LEU A 104 -4.40 -15.02 5.52
N ILE A 105 -4.63 -15.06 4.21
CA ILE A 105 -4.15 -14.02 3.29
C ILE A 105 -4.74 -12.67 3.66
N HIS A 106 -6.03 -12.57 4.02
CA HIS A 106 -6.66 -11.31 4.44
C HIS A 106 -6.11 -10.79 5.77
N ILE A 107 -5.79 -11.66 6.72
CA ILE A 107 -5.07 -11.29 7.96
C ILE A 107 -3.70 -10.68 7.61
N LEU A 108 -2.93 -11.37 6.77
CA LEU A 108 -1.61 -10.91 6.35
C LEU A 108 -1.67 -9.60 5.55
N TRP A 109 -2.70 -9.42 4.71
CA TRP A 109 -2.92 -8.12 4.06
C TRP A 109 -3.25 -7.02 5.07
N GLY A 110 -4.02 -7.29 6.12
CA GLY A 110 -4.26 -6.32 7.20
C GLY A 110 -2.96 -5.86 7.87
N VAL A 111 -2.03 -6.79 8.10
CA VAL A 111 -0.71 -6.46 8.65
C VAL A 111 0.16 -5.70 7.64
N THR A 112 0.30 -6.21 6.43
CA THR A 112 1.21 -5.61 5.45
C THR A 112 0.73 -4.26 4.93
N THR A 113 -0.57 -4.05 4.77
CA THR A 113 -1.11 -2.79 4.24
C THR A 113 -1.28 -1.72 5.33
N ILE A 114 -1.64 -2.10 6.55
CA ILE A 114 -1.99 -1.12 7.59
C ILE A 114 -0.85 -0.98 8.61
N LEU A 115 -0.38 -2.08 9.22
CA LEU A 115 0.64 -2.01 10.25
C LEU A 115 1.96 -1.47 9.71
N THR A 116 2.45 -2.03 8.60
CA THR A 116 3.80 -1.72 8.11
C THR A 116 3.83 -0.64 7.05
N PHE A 117 2.75 -0.45 6.28
CA PHE A 117 2.74 0.50 5.17
C PHE A 117 2.13 1.86 5.52
N PHE A 118 0.95 1.90 6.15
CA PHE A 118 0.15 3.13 6.23
C PHE A 118 0.93 4.31 6.85
N ALA A 119 1.43 4.15 8.08
CA ALA A 119 2.17 5.22 8.76
C ALA A 119 3.49 5.56 8.05
N ALA A 120 4.18 4.55 7.49
CA ALA A 120 5.41 4.75 6.74
C ALA A 120 5.17 5.55 5.44
N SER A 121 4.08 5.29 4.72
CA SER A 121 3.74 6.02 3.49
C SER A 121 3.46 7.50 3.76
N ILE A 122 2.69 7.82 4.80
CA ILE A 122 2.44 9.20 5.24
C ILE A 122 3.76 9.92 5.54
N LYS A 123 4.68 9.28 6.27
CA LYS A 123 6.00 9.86 6.58
C LYS A 123 6.83 10.10 5.31
N VAL A 124 6.84 9.15 4.37
CA VAL A 124 7.57 9.33 3.10
C VAL A 124 6.96 10.46 2.27
N VAL A 125 5.64 10.58 2.17
CA VAL A 125 4.97 11.70 1.50
C VAL A 125 5.36 13.03 2.16
N ARG A 126 5.29 13.12 3.49
CA ARG A 126 5.69 14.30 4.26
C ARG A 126 7.13 14.72 3.97
N MET A 127 8.05 13.78 3.84
CA MET A 127 9.46 14.03 3.55
C MET A 127 9.72 14.61 2.14
N GLN A 128 8.71 14.60 1.24
CA GLN A 128 8.87 15.12 -0.12
C GLN A 128 8.76 16.65 -0.20
N GLY A 129 8.52 17.37 0.90
CA GLY A 129 8.47 18.83 0.91
C GLY A 129 8.69 19.47 2.25
N THR A 130 8.73 20.80 2.24
CA THR A 130 8.84 21.64 3.43
C THR A 130 7.50 21.71 4.17
N GLU A 131 7.51 22.18 5.42
CA GLU A 131 6.28 22.35 6.21
C GLU A 131 5.21 23.20 5.49
N LYS A 132 5.66 24.26 4.80
CA LYS A 132 4.76 25.15 4.03
C LYS A 132 4.15 24.49 2.79
N GLU A 133 4.74 23.41 2.29
CA GLU A 133 4.29 22.70 1.08
C GLU A 133 3.43 21.47 1.40
N GLN A 134 3.24 21.10 2.68
CA GLN A 134 2.59 19.82 3.06
C GLN A 134 1.21 19.66 2.44
N GLY A 135 0.34 20.66 2.54
CA GLY A 135 -1.01 20.59 1.94
C GLY A 135 -0.98 20.34 0.44
N ARG A 136 -0.05 21.00 -0.29
CA ARG A 136 0.11 20.80 -1.74
C ARG A 136 0.63 19.41 -2.09
N ILE A 137 1.56 18.87 -1.29
CA ILE A 137 2.16 17.54 -1.54
C ILE A 137 1.15 16.44 -1.27
N PHE A 138 0.43 16.51 -0.15
CA PHE A 138 -0.64 15.55 0.14
C PHE A 138 -1.76 15.63 -0.89
N GLY A 139 -2.21 16.84 -1.26
CA GLY A 139 -3.22 17.00 -2.31
C GLY A 139 -2.77 16.44 -3.66
N PHE A 140 -1.50 16.62 -4.03
CA PHE A 140 -0.93 16.03 -5.23
C PHE A 140 -0.83 14.51 -5.15
N TYR A 141 -0.39 13.96 -4.01
CA TYR A 141 -0.33 12.52 -3.77
C TYR A 141 -1.71 11.86 -3.85
N GLU A 142 -2.72 12.45 -3.20
CA GLU A 142 -4.10 11.96 -3.24
C GLU A 142 -4.69 12.05 -4.66
N GLY A 143 -4.42 13.14 -5.37
CA GLY A 143 -4.80 13.28 -6.78
C GLY A 143 -4.17 12.18 -7.66
N LEU A 144 -2.88 11.91 -7.48
CA LEU A 144 -2.19 10.80 -8.16
C LEU A 144 -2.79 9.45 -7.79
N SER A 145 -3.16 9.24 -6.53
CA SER A 145 -3.81 8.00 -6.06
C SER A 145 -5.17 7.81 -6.73
N GLY A 146 -5.97 8.86 -6.85
CA GLY A 146 -7.25 8.81 -7.58
C GLY A 146 -7.09 8.46 -9.05
N VAL A 147 -6.15 9.12 -9.75
CA VAL A 147 -5.82 8.80 -11.17
C VAL A 147 -5.31 7.36 -11.29
N SER A 148 -4.41 6.94 -10.41
CA SER A 148 -3.88 5.56 -10.38
C SER A 148 -4.98 4.53 -10.16
N GLY A 149 -5.93 4.81 -9.26
CA GLY A 149 -7.08 3.95 -9.00
C GLY A 149 -7.96 3.77 -10.22
N THR A 150 -8.24 4.86 -10.91
CA THR A 150 -8.98 4.84 -12.17
C THR A 150 -8.26 4.00 -13.22
N LEU A 151 -6.96 4.26 -13.44
CA LEU A 151 -6.15 3.52 -14.42
C LEU A 151 -6.09 2.03 -14.10
N ILE A 152 -5.83 1.65 -12.84
CA ILE A 152 -5.75 0.27 -12.40
C ILE A 152 -7.10 -0.45 -12.58
N SER A 153 -8.21 0.20 -12.18
CA SER A 153 -9.54 -0.37 -12.30
C SER A 153 -9.95 -0.57 -13.77
N PHE A 154 -9.76 0.44 -14.62
CA PHE A 154 -10.06 0.29 -16.06
C PHE A 154 -9.16 -0.75 -16.74
N THR A 155 -7.88 -0.80 -16.39
CA THR A 155 -6.96 -1.82 -16.91
C THR A 155 -7.40 -3.21 -16.47
N GLY A 156 -7.79 -3.36 -15.20
CA GLY A 156 -8.33 -4.62 -14.67
C GLY A 156 -9.59 -5.06 -15.42
N LEU A 157 -10.56 -4.17 -15.61
CA LEU A 157 -11.79 -4.44 -16.35
C LEU A 157 -11.52 -4.80 -17.81
N TYR A 158 -10.60 -4.07 -18.48
CA TYR A 158 -10.21 -4.38 -19.85
C TYR A 158 -9.63 -5.78 -20.00
N PHE A 159 -8.69 -6.16 -19.13
CA PHE A 159 -8.11 -7.50 -19.18
C PHE A 159 -9.12 -8.57 -18.77
N PHE A 160 -9.96 -8.30 -17.77
CA PHE A 160 -11.05 -9.22 -17.40
C PHE A 160 -11.96 -9.53 -18.59
N GLY A 161 -12.37 -8.52 -19.35
CA GLY A 161 -13.23 -8.67 -20.51
C GLY A 161 -12.61 -9.38 -21.72
N LYS A 162 -11.31 -9.66 -21.71
CA LYS A 162 -10.63 -10.44 -22.77
C LYS A 162 -10.83 -11.94 -22.65
N PHE A 163 -11.28 -12.42 -21.51
CA PHE A 163 -11.43 -13.84 -21.24
C PHE A 163 -12.92 -14.21 -21.19
N ALA A 164 -13.28 -15.29 -21.88
CA ALA A 164 -14.65 -15.82 -21.87
C ALA A 164 -15.00 -16.45 -20.50
N GLU A 165 -14.00 -16.99 -19.81
CA GLU A 165 -14.16 -17.60 -18.49
C GLU A 165 -13.86 -16.59 -17.39
N ALA A 166 -14.86 -16.30 -16.55
CA ALA A 166 -14.77 -15.31 -15.47
C ALA A 166 -13.63 -15.61 -14.47
N ALA A 167 -13.40 -16.89 -14.14
CA ALA A 167 -12.33 -17.28 -13.22
C ALA A 167 -10.94 -16.98 -13.78
N ILE A 168 -10.73 -17.21 -15.08
CA ILE A 168 -9.46 -16.88 -15.75
C ILE A 168 -9.27 -15.37 -15.77
N GLY A 169 -10.28 -14.62 -16.21
CA GLY A 169 -10.24 -13.15 -16.22
C GLY A 169 -9.95 -12.55 -14.85
N PHE A 170 -10.59 -13.07 -13.81
CA PHE A 170 -10.37 -12.66 -12.42
C PHE A 170 -8.91 -12.93 -11.95
N ARG A 171 -8.36 -14.10 -12.28
CA ARG A 171 -6.95 -14.44 -11.98
C ARG A 171 -5.97 -13.45 -12.60
N TYR A 172 -6.19 -13.07 -13.86
CA TYR A 172 -5.33 -12.07 -14.53
C TYR A 172 -5.41 -10.69 -13.89
N VAL A 173 -6.59 -10.26 -13.41
CA VAL A 173 -6.74 -9.01 -12.66
C VAL A 173 -5.92 -9.06 -11.38
N VAL A 174 -6.00 -10.15 -10.62
CA VAL A 174 -5.21 -10.32 -9.39
C VAL A 174 -3.71 -10.30 -9.69
N TRP A 175 -3.26 -10.97 -10.74
CA TRP A 175 -1.85 -10.94 -11.16
C TRP A 175 -1.38 -9.55 -11.56
N LEU A 176 -2.23 -8.79 -12.26
CA LEU A 176 -1.92 -7.41 -12.65
C LEU A 176 -1.68 -6.52 -11.43
N TYR A 177 -2.60 -6.56 -10.46
CA TYR A 177 -2.49 -5.76 -9.24
C TYR A 177 -1.31 -6.19 -8.37
N SER A 178 -1.10 -7.50 -8.26
CA SER A 178 0.05 -8.09 -7.54
C SER A 178 1.38 -7.70 -8.17
N GLY A 179 1.49 -7.82 -9.48
CA GLY A 179 2.68 -7.45 -10.25
C GLY A 179 2.99 -5.96 -10.14
N ALA A 180 1.97 -5.10 -10.27
CA ALA A 180 2.10 -3.65 -10.11
C ALA A 180 2.63 -3.29 -8.71
N SER A 181 2.08 -3.92 -7.65
CA SER A 181 2.53 -3.72 -6.27
C SER A 181 4.00 -4.12 -6.10
N VAL A 182 4.39 -5.31 -6.55
CA VAL A 182 5.78 -5.81 -6.44
C VAL A 182 6.76 -4.92 -7.20
N ILE A 183 6.43 -4.55 -8.45
CA ILE A 183 7.28 -3.69 -9.27
C ILE A 183 7.49 -2.33 -8.60
N CYS A 184 6.41 -1.70 -8.10
CA CYS A 184 6.52 -0.44 -7.37
C CYS A 184 7.36 -0.60 -6.11
N GLY A 185 7.22 -1.70 -5.36
CA GLY A 185 8.03 -1.99 -4.17
C GLY A 185 9.52 -2.06 -4.49
N VAL A 186 9.89 -2.77 -5.56
CA VAL A 186 11.28 -2.88 -6.01
C VAL A 186 11.82 -1.51 -6.48
N LEU A 187 11.07 -0.76 -7.28
CA LEU A 187 11.51 0.55 -7.76
C LEU A 187 11.67 1.55 -6.60
N LEU A 188 10.74 1.57 -5.64
CA LEU A 188 10.82 2.43 -4.46
C LEU A 188 12.00 2.09 -3.56
N PHE A 189 12.42 0.83 -3.49
CA PHE A 189 13.62 0.43 -2.75
C PHE A 189 14.88 1.19 -3.23
N PHE A 190 15.03 1.37 -4.53
CA PHE A 190 16.17 2.11 -5.10
C PHE A 190 15.97 3.63 -5.04
N LEU A 191 14.73 4.10 -5.05
CA LEU A 191 14.44 5.53 -5.07
C LEU A 191 14.39 6.17 -3.68
N ILE A 192 13.91 5.47 -2.65
CA ILE A 192 13.87 6.00 -1.29
C ILE A 192 15.26 5.87 -0.65
N ALA A 193 15.83 7.00 -0.21
CA ALA A 193 17.13 6.97 0.45
C ALA A 193 17.05 6.20 1.79
N HIS A 194 18.08 5.42 2.09
CA HIS A 194 18.19 4.74 3.37
C HIS A 194 18.41 5.79 4.48
N ARG A 195 17.41 6.00 5.31
CA ARG A 195 17.53 6.78 6.54
C ARG A 195 17.11 5.88 7.70
N SER A 196 18.07 5.49 8.53
CA SER A 196 17.74 4.84 9.80
C SER A 196 17.09 5.88 10.71
N SER A 197 16.01 5.50 11.37
CA SER A 197 15.20 6.37 12.24
C SER A 197 15.87 6.73 13.58
N THR A 198 17.15 6.44 13.75
CA THR A 198 17.89 6.66 14.97
C THR A 198 18.74 7.94 14.91
N THR A 199 18.16 9.10 14.66
CA THR A 199 18.81 10.37 15.06
C THR A 199 17.90 11.55 14.73
N ASP A 200 16.95 11.85 15.59
CA ASP A 200 16.47 13.22 15.78
C ASP A 200 15.76 13.37 17.15
N SER A 201 16.45 12.96 18.22
CA SER A 201 16.20 13.44 19.57
C SER A 201 17.28 14.47 19.93
N GLY A 202 17.54 15.38 19.01
CA GLY A 202 18.31 16.59 19.26
C GLY A 202 17.32 17.69 19.64
N GLU A 203 16.92 17.76 20.91
CA GLU A 203 16.43 19.00 21.50
C GLU A 203 17.48 20.09 21.23
N PRO A 204 17.07 21.28 20.74
CA PRO A 204 17.95 22.43 20.79
C PRO A 204 18.14 22.76 22.28
N GLU A 205 19.37 22.68 22.79
CA GLU A 205 19.73 23.26 24.07
C GLU A 205 19.27 24.73 24.09
N GLU A 206 18.26 24.99 24.87
CA GLU A 206 17.82 26.32 25.25
C GLU A 206 18.96 26.95 26.03
N LYS A 207 19.73 27.87 25.36
CA LYS A 207 20.73 28.66 26.05
C LYS A 207 20.03 29.50 27.12
N PRO A 208 20.49 29.47 28.37
CA PRO A 208 19.89 30.28 29.43
C PRO A 208 20.03 31.77 29.08
N HIS A 209 18.90 32.46 29.01
CA HIS A 209 18.88 33.91 28.95
C HIS A 209 19.63 34.50 30.17
N SER A 210 20.79 35.07 29.94
CA SER A 210 21.44 35.90 30.95
C SER A 210 20.64 37.18 31.11
N VAL A 211 19.96 37.28 32.25
CA VAL A 211 19.38 38.54 32.74
C VAL A 211 20.53 39.49 33.04
N ARG A 212 20.58 40.62 32.38
CA ARG A 212 21.20 41.89 32.83
C ARG A 212 20.23 43.03 32.58
#